data_0f63bb11bbcab64e54c11c5847d65cb9
#
_entry.id   0f63bb11bbcab64e54c11c5847d65cb9
#
_cell.length_a   1.000
_cell.length_b   1.000
_cell.length_c   1.000
_cell.angle_alpha   90.00
_cell.angle_beta   90.00
_cell.angle_gamma   90.00
#
_symmetry.space_group_name_H-M   'P 1'
#
loop_
_entity.id
_entity.type
_entity.pdbx_description
1 polymer ?
#
loop_
_entity_poly.entity_id
_entity_poly.type
_entity_poly.pdbx_seq_one_letter_code
_entity_poly.pdbx_strand_id
1 'polypeptide(L)'
;LGDVYKRQGLKQARESWEIYVVFPAKDELWEMTRPYLSGYAFIRQPWWLVRPKKRNWRKRLLFNLKKHSAIRKTRDYIREIKPDITITNTLATPIGAIASHAENIPHDWFIHEIPELARNLTYLFCEDSCLEKISSLSQRILVPSDFAGKYYTNKLSSPEKIDVVYQSVEVNPPKRTEPDQSFTIGMLGNFEPNKGQHIAIEALREVVKKYPDTRLLLILSLIHISE
;
A
#
# COMPACT_ATOMS: atom_id res chain seq x y z
N LEU A 1 -1.84 -7.36 8.10
CA LEU A 1 -3.29 -7.06 7.98
C LEU A 1 -3.66 -6.71 6.52
N GLY A 2 -2.92 -5.82 5.85
CA GLY A 2 -3.24 -5.44 4.46
C GLY A 2 -3.33 -6.60 3.46
N ASP A 3 -2.60 -7.68 3.67
CA ASP A 3 -2.54 -8.81 2.76
C ASP A 3 -3.74 -9.76 2.89
N VAL A 4 -4.33 -9.85 4.08
CA VAL A 4 -5.57 -10.63 4.31
C VAL A 4 -6.74 -10.00 3.57
N TYR A 5 -6.85 -8.67 3.57
CA TYR A 5 -7.92 -7.95 2.85
C TYR A 5 -7.80 -8.11 1.34
N LYS A 6 -6.58 -8.03 0.81
CA LYS A 6 -6.31 -8.26 -0.63
C LYS A 6 -6.77 -9.66 -1.06
N ARG A 7 -6.49 -10.67 -0.25
CA ARG A 7 -6.90 -12.07 -0.50
C ARG A 7 -8.41 -12.23 -0.56
N GLN A 8 -9.14 -11.65 0.40
CA GLN A 8 -10.61 -11.74 0.44
C GLN A 8 -11.24 -11.03 -0.75
N GLY A 9 -10.79 -9.80 -1.05
CA GLY A 9 -11.26 -9.06 -2.22
C GLY A 9 -11.00 -9.78 -3.55
N LEU A 10 -9.82 -10.37 -3.71
CA LEU A 10 -9.47 -11.15 -4.91
C LEU A 10 -10.33 -12.41 -5.04
N LYS A 11 -10.66 -13.09 -3.93
CA LYS A 11 -11.53 -14.27 -3.97
C LYS A 11 -12.93 -13.93 -4.47
N GLN A 12 -13.51 -12.83 -4.00
CA GLN A 12 -14.83 -12.36 -4.42
C GLN A 12 -14.80 -11.83 -5.87
N ALA A 13 -13.79 -11.05 -6.22
CA ALA A 13 -13.67 -10.46 -7.54
C ALA A 13 -13.47 -11.51 -8.65
N ARG A 14 -12.79 -12.64 -8.37
CA ARG A 14 -12.55 -13.70 -9.35
C ARG A 14 -13.82 -14.31 -9.93
N GLU A 15 -14.93 -14.27 -9.23
CA GLU A 15 -16.21 -14.81 -9.73
C GLU A 15 -16.76 -14.03 -10.93
N SER A 16 -16.34 -12.75 -11.07
CA SER A 16 -16.83 -11.83 -12.11
C SER A 16 -15.73 -11.18 -12.96
N TRP A 17 -14.46 -11.33 -12.58
CA TRP A 17 -13.33 -10.62 -13.17
C TRP A 17 -12.14 -11.54 -13.42
N GLU A 18 -11.48 -11.33 -14.56
CA GLU A 18 -10.15 -11.86 -14.79
C GLU A 18 -9.11 -10.93 -14.15
N ILE A 19 -8.33 -11.45 -13.22
CA ILE A 19 -7.39 -10.65 -12.42
C ILE A 19 -5.97 -11.03 -12.78
N TYR A 20 -5.23 -10.05 -13.31
CA TYR A 20 -3.82 -10.16 -13.66
C TYR A 20 -2.97 -9.26 -12.76
N VAL A 21 -1.86 -9.76 -12.23
CA VAL A 21 -1.04 -8.99 -11.28
C VAL A 21 0.43 -8.97 -11.69
N VAL A 22 1.04 -7.80 -11.58
CA VAL A 22 2.49 -7.62 -11.72
C VAL A 22 3.13 -7.57 -10.33
N PHE A 23 3.96 -8.55 -10.01
CA PHE A 23 4.71 -8.61 -8.76
C PHE A 23 6.16 -8.16 -8.97
N PRO A 24 6.80 -7.51 -7.97
CA PRO A 24 8.22 -7.16 -8.04
C PRO A 24 9.14 -8.38 -7.93
N ALA A 25 8.71 -9.40 -7.20
CA ALA A 25 9.41 -10.65 -6.95
C ALA A 25 8.43 -11.75 -6.51
N LYS A 26 8.92 -12.98 -6.47
CA LYS A 26 8.22 -14.11 -5.86
C LYS A 26 8.38 -14.00 -4.34
N ASP A 27 7.30 -13.62 -3.66
CA ASP A 27 7.25 -13.41 -2.22
C ASP A 27 5.98 -14.03 -1.60
N GLU A 28 5.80 -13.85 -0.30
CA GLU A 28 4.64 -14.36 0.42
C GLU A 28 3.32 -13.83 -0.15
N LEU A 29 3.27 -12.56 -0.58
CA LEU A 29 2.07 -11.99 -1.18
C LEU A 29 1.68 -12.73 -2.47
N TRP A 30 2.66 -13.06 -3.32
CA TRP A 30 2.41 -13.86 -4.51
C TRP A 30 1.91 -15.27 -4.14
N GLU A 31 2.56 -15.95 -3.17
CA GLU A 31 2.14 -17.29 -2.74
C GLU A 31 0.68 -17.30 -2.24
N MET A 32 0.30 -16.27 -1.48
CA MET A 32 -1.05 -16.14 -0.92
C MET A 32 -2.11 -15.79 -1.95
N THR A 33 -1.77 -15.02 -2.98
CA THR A 33 -2.74 -14.46 -3.92
C THR A 33 -2.84 -15.23 -5.22
N ARG A 34 -1.79 -15.93 -5.66
CA ARG A 34 -1.73 -16.66 -6.94
C ARG A 34 -2.93 -17.57 -7.22
N PRO A 35 -3.57 -18.26 -6.22
CA PRO A 35 -4.71 -19.12 -6.50
C PRO A 35 -5.97 -18.37 -6.99
N TYR A 36 -5.99 -17.05 -6.82
CA TYR A 36 -7.12 -16.18 -7.17
C TYR A 36 -6.87 -15.36 -8.45
N LEU A 37 -5.73 -15.54 -9.10
CA LEU A 37 -5.33 -14.78 -10.28
C LEU A 37 -5.58 -15.57 -11.57
N SER A 38 -5.97 -14.86 -12.62
CA SER A 38 -6.05 -15.39 -13.99
C SER A 38 -4.65 -15.45 -14.61
N GLY A 39 -3.75 -14.55 -14.20
CA GLY A 39 -2.35 -14.57 -14.59
C GLY A 39 -1.50 -13.58 -13.81
N TYR A 40 -0.18 -13.70 -13.96
CA TYR A 40 0.77 -12.79 -13.30
C TYR A 40 2.08 -12.68 -14.07
N ALA A 41 2.82 -11.59 -13.79
CA ALA A 41 4.18 -11.39 -14.28
C ALA A 41 5.09 -10.90 -13.15
N PHE A 42 6.39 -11.25 -13.23
CA PHE A 42 7.40 -10.70 -12.32
C PHE A 42 8.18 -9.59 -13.00
N ILE A 43 7.87 -8.34 -12.65
CA ILE A 43 8.52 -7.15 -13.19
C ILE A 43 8.96 -6.25 -12.06
N ARG A 44 10.27 -6.19 -11.82
CA ARG A 44 10.84 -5.32 -10.82
C ARG A 44 10.70 -3.85 -11.22
N GLN A 45 9.88 -3.11 -10.50
CA GLN A 45 9.61 -1.71 -10.76
C GLN A 45 10.48 -0.81 -9.88
N PRO A 46 11.16 0.21 -10.44
CA PRO A 46 11.89 1.18 -9.64
C PRO A 46 10.94 2.11 -8.89
N TRP A 47 11.31 2.44 -7.65
CA TRP A 47 10.53 3.31 -6.78
C TRP A 47 11.02 4.75 -6.87
N TRP A 48 10.09 5.69 -6.91
CA TRP A 48 10.35 7.11 -6.79
C TRP A 48 10.11 7.66 -5.38
N LEU A 49 9.58 6.85 -4.45
CA LEU A 49 9.56 7.15 -3.02
C LEU A 49 10.81 6.58 -2.35
N VAL A 50 11.46 7.40 -1.54
CA VAL A 50 12.70 7.05 -0.82
C VAL A 50 12.70 7.69 0.57
N ARG A 51 13.49 7.13 1.49
CA ARG A 51 13.77 7.83 2.76
C ARG A 51 14.58 9.10 2.47
N PRO A 52 14.35 10.24 3.17
CA PRO A 52 15.02 11.51 2.87
C PRO A 52 16.55 11.41 2.81
N LYS A 53 17.17 10.70 3.80
CA LYS A 53 18.61 10.44 3.81
C LYS A 53 19.15 9.67 2.59
N LYS A 54 18.26 9.02 1.84
CA LYS A 54 18.59 8.24 0.63
C LYS A 54 18.25 8.98 -0.67
N ARG A 55 17.79 10.24 -0.59
CA ARG A 55 17.50 11.08 -1.76
C ARG A 55 18.80 11.65 -2.31
N ASN A 56 19.32 11.06 -3.38
CA ASN A 56 20.56 11.49 -4.03
C ASN A 56 20.54 11.26 -5.54
N TRP A 57 21.51 11.86 -6.24
CA TRP A 57 21.62 11.80 -7.69
C TRP A 57 21.84 10.37 -8.22
N ARG A 58 22.58 9.51 -7.49
CA ARG A 58 22.81 8.09 -7.86
C ARG A 58 21.50 7.31 -7.94
N LYS A 59 20.60 7.54 -6.98
CA LYS A 59 19.26 6.94 -7.00
C LYS A 59 18.42 7.42 -8.16
N ARG A 60 18.50 8.72 -8.51
CA ARG A 60 17.83 9.26 -9.70
C ARG A 60 18.36 8.63 -10.99
N LEU A 61 19.67 8.49 -11.11
CA LEU A 61 20.30 7.83 -12.26
C LEU A 61 19.84 6.37 -12.36
N LEU A 62 19.91 5.61 -11.26
CA LEU A 62 19.46 4.21 -11.22
C LEU A 62 17.97 4.06 -11.56
N PHE A 63 17.12 4.96 -11.07
CA PHE A 63 15.71 5.00 -11.46
C PHE A 63 15.58 5.19 -12.96
N ASN A 64 16.26 6.19 -13.53
CA ASN A 64 16.20 6.50 -14.96
C ASN A 64 16.71 5.35 -15.83
N LEU A 65 17.75 4.65 -15.42
CA LEU A 65 18.27 3.47 -16.14
C LEU A 65 17.30 2.30 -16.13
N LYS A 66 16.63 2.06 -14.97
CA LYS A 66 15.74 0.91 -14.80
C LYS A 66 14.32 1.14 -15.30
N LYS A 67 13.84 2.40 -15.31
CA LYS A 67 12.44 2.70 -15.67
C LYS A 67 12.07 2.28 -17.09
N HIS A 68 12.97 2.46 -18.06
CA HIS A 68 12.67 2.15 -19.45
C HIS A 68 12.45 0.64 -19.68
N SER A 69 13.28 -0.20 -19.06
CA SER A 69 13.11 -1.65 -19.12
C SER A 69 11.83 -2.08 -18.40
N ALA A 70 11.52 -1.50 -17.21
CA ALA A 70 10.32 -1.81 -16.46
C ALA A 70 9.05 -1.38 -17.24
N ILE A 71 9.03 -0.17 -17.81
CA ILE A 71 7.93 0.32 -18.64
C ILE A 71 7.73 -0.63 -19.83
N ARG A 72 8.79 -0.95 -20.58
CA ARG A 72 8.68 -1.84 -21.74
C ARG A 72 8.07 -3.18 -21.37
N LYS A 73 8.61 -3.86 -20.35
CA LYS A 73 8.09 -5.16 -19.90
C LYS A 73 6.63 -5.09 -19.45
N THR A 74 6.25 -4.00 -18.76
CA THR A 74 4.86 -3.81 -18.32
C THR A 74 3.94 -3.57 -19.52
N ARG A 75 4.37 -2.79 -20.52
CA ARG A 75 3.63 -2.60 -21.77
C ARG A 75 3.47 -3.90 -22.54
N ASP A 76 4.53 -4.69 -22.65
CA ASP A 76 4.49 -5.98 -23.34
C ASP A 76 3.46 -6.90 -22.69
N TYR A 77 3.42 -6.94 -21.35
CA TYR A 77 2.43 -7.71 -20.59
C TYR A 77 1.00 -7.14 -20.76
N ILE A 78 0.81 -5.82 -20.76
CA ILE A 78 -0.48 -5.18 -21.03
C ILE A 78 -0.99 -5.56 -22.45
N ARG A 79 -0.13 -5.57 -23.45
CA ARG A 79 -0.49 -5.98 -24.82
C ARG A 79 -0.88 -7.45 -24.92
N GLU A 80 -0.24 -8.30 -24.12
CA GLU A 80 -0.54 -9.74 -24.06
C GLU A 80 -1.93 -9.98 -23.46
N ILE A 81 -2.23 -9.38 -22.30
CA ILE A 81 -3.46 -9.63 -21.56
C ILE A 81 -4.64 -8.75 -21.99
N LYS A 82 -4.37 -7.59 -22.61
CA LYS A 82 -5.37 -6.60 -23.07
C LYS A 82 -6.43 -6.27 -22.00
N PRO A 83 -6.03 -5.73 -20.84
CA PRO A 83 -6.97 -5.48 -19.76
C PRO A 83 -7.89 -4.30 -20.09
N ASP A 84 -9.12 -4.33 -19.60
CA ASP A 84 -10.06 -3.20 -19.72
C ASP A 84 -9.65 -2.01 -18.88
N ILE A 85 -9.00 -2.28 -17.74
CA ILE A 85 -8.50 -1.27 -16.79
C ILE A 85 -7.24 -1.77 -16.09
N THR A 86 -6.38 -0.85 -15.69
CA THR A 86 -5.22 -1.14 -14.86
C THR A 86 -5.27 -0.35 -13.56
N ILE A 87 -4.73 -0.91 -12.48
CA ILE A 87 -4.67 -0.25 -11.17
C ILE A 87 -3.24 -0.28 -10.64
N THR A 88 -2.69 0.89 -10.30
CA THR A 88 -1.47 0.97 -9.52
C THR A 88 -1.81 1.08 -8.03
N ASN A 89 -1.56 0.00 -7.28
CA ASN A 89 -1.95 -0.15 -5.88
C ASN A 89 -0.83 0.29 -4.91
N THR A 90 -0.21 1.41 -5.17
CA THR A 90 0.81 2.05 -4.32
C THR A 90 1.21 3.40 -4.88
N LEU A 91 1.67 4.30 -4.02
CA LEU A 91 2.28 5.57 -4.44
C LEU A 91 3.75 5.39 -4.86
N ALA A 92 4.38 4.24 -4.56
CA ALA A 92 5.83 4.09 -4.65
C ALA A 92 6.40 4.06 -6.07
N THR A 93 5.61 3.72 -7.09
CA THR A 93 6.09 3.59 -8.48
C THR A 93 5.09 4.12 -9.50
N PRO A 94 5.54 4.84 -10.54
CA PRO A 94 4.68 5.32 -11.63
C PRO A 94 4.64 4.36 -12.83
N ILE A 95 5.31 3.22 -12.78
CA ILE A 95 5.56 2.39 -13.97
C ILE A 95 4.26 1.86 -14.57
N GLY A 96 3.34 1.39 -13.73
CA GLY A 96 2.02 0.91 -14.18
C GLY A 96 1.25 2.00 -14.93
N ALA A 97 1.11 3.18 -14.33
CA ALA A 97 0.41 4.32 -14.93
C ALA A 97 1.03 4.75 -16.27
N ILE A 98 2.36 4.86 -16.33
CA ILE A 98 3.07 5.25 -17.58
C ILE A 98 2.87 4.18 -18.68
N ALA A 99 2.94 2.90 -18.32
CA ALA A 99 2.77 1.82 -19.27
C ALA A 99 1.33 1.76 -19.82
N SER A 100 0.34 1.92 -18.95
CA SER A 100 -1.08 1.92 -19.32
C SER A 100 -1.43 3.09 -20.23
N HIS A 101 -0.97 4.29 -19.89
CA HIS A 101 -1.15 5.48 -20.73
C HIS A 101 -0.54 5.30 -22.13
N ALA A 102 0.65 4.69 -22.22
CA ALA A 102 1.31 4.43 -23.51
C ALA A 102 0.59 3.38 -24.37
N GLU A 103 -0.26 2.54 -23.77
CA GLU A 103 -1.09 1.54 -24.48
C GLU A 103 -2.56 1.98 -24.60
N ASN A 104 -2.90 3.22 -24.18
CA ASN A 104 -4.27 3.76 -24.18
C ASN A 104 -5.25 2.91 -23.33
N ILE A 105 -4.77 2.31 -22.26
CA ILE A 105 -5.60 1.59 -21.30
C ILE A 105 -5.97 2.52 -20.15
N PRO A 106 -7.26 2.59 -19.75
CA PRO A 106 -7.68 3.31 -18.55
C PRO A 106 -6.89 2.90 -17.32
N HIS A 107 -6.48 3.88 -16.51
CA HIS A 107 -5.68 3.63 -15.34
C HIS A 107 -6.26 4.31 -14.11
N ASP A 108 -6.45 3.56 -13.03
CA ASP A 108 -6.77 4.07 -11.71
C ASP A 108 -5.55 3.98 -10.80
N TRP A 109 -5.39 4.96 -9.92
CA TRP A 109 -4.33 4.94 -8.93
C TRP A 109 -4.91 4.76 -7.53
N PHE A 110 -4.58 3.67 -6.83
CA PHE A 110 -4.97 3.50 -5.45
C PHE A 110 -3.81 3.87 -4.52
N ILE A 111 -3.94 4.99 -3.84
CA ILE A 111 -2.89 5.58 -3.00
C ILE A 111 -3.20 5.29 -1.53
N HIS A 112 -2.37 4.48 -0.91
CA HIS A 112 -2.50 4.12 0.51
C HIS A 112 -1.61 4.97 1.41
N GLU A 113 -0.57 5.59 0.86
CA GLU A 113 0.46 6.28 1.61
C GLU A 113 0.25 7.80 1.56
N ILE A 114 0.52 8.45 2.69
CA ILE A 114 0.85 9.88 2.75
C ILE A 114 2.33 9.93 3.10
N PRO A 115 3.22 10.34 2.18
CA PRO A 115 4.67 10.17 2.32
C PRO A 115 5.26 10.72 3.62
N GLU A 116 4.79 11.89 4.06
CA GLU A 116 5.28 12.56 5.26
C GLU A 116 4.88 11.81 6.54
N LEU A 117 3.69 11.18 6.54
CA LEU A 117 3.17 10.42 7.69
C LEU A 117 3.61 8.96 7.65
N ALA A 118 3.82 8.41 6.43
CA ALA A 118 4.21 7.04 6.23
C ALA A 118 5.74 6.90 6.18
N ARG A 119 6.37 6.54 7.30
CA ARG A 119 7.80 6.17 7.37
C ARG A 119 8.78 7.27 6.96
N ASN A 120 8.44 8.55 7.05
CA ASN A 120 9.29 9.65 6.56
C ASN A 120 9.77 9.39 5.12
N LEU A 121 8.86 9.14 4.20
CA LEU A 121 9.16 9.01 2.79
C LEU A 121 9.13 10.37 2.11
N THR A 122 9.89 10.50 1.04
CA THR A 122 9.88 11.68 0.15
C THR A 122 10.03 11.23 -1.29
N TYR A 123 9.62 12.08 -2.21
CA TYR A 123 9.84 11.83 -3.62
C TYR A 123 11.32 11.96 -4.00
N LEU A 124 11.79 11.08 -4.84
CA LEU A 124 13.15 11.10 -5.40
C LEU A 124 13.33 12.29 -6.35
N PHE A 125 12.27 12.70 -7.01
CA PHE A 125 12.19 13.85 -7.93
C PHE A 125 11.50 15.05 -7.25
N CYS A 126 11.15 16.07 -8.03
CA CYS A 126 10.30 17.15 -7.58
C CYS A 126 8.91 16.60 -7.24
N GLU A 127 8.39 16.96 -6.07
CA GLU A 127 7.07 16.47 -5.60
C GLU A 127 5.97 16.89 -6.56
N ASP A 128 5.91 18.17 -6.94
CA ASP A 128 4.89 18.68 -7.85
C ASP A 128 4.88 17.94 -9.19
N SER A 129 6.07 17.62 -9.72
CA SER A 129 6.18 16.83 -10.95
C SER A 129 5.70 15.38 -10.80
N CYS A 130 5.81 14.81 -9.60
CA CYS A 130 5.26 13.48 -9.31
C CYS A 130 3.73 13.53 -9.14
N LEU A 131 3.24 14.52 -8.42
CA LEU A 131 1.81 14.76 -8.23
C LEU A 131 1.08 15.07 -9.54
N GLU A 132 1.71 15.87 -10.41
CA GLU A 132 1.18 16.14 -11.75
C GLU A 132 1.06 14.87 -12.60
N LYS A 133 2.05 13.95 -12.51
CA LYS A 133 1.96 12.65 -13.17
C LYS A 133 0.83 11.80 -12.64
N ILE A 134 0.59 11.82 -11.33
CA ILE A 134 -0.53 11.10 -10.72
C ILE A 134 -1.84 11.65 -11.29
N SER A 135 -2.02 12.97 -11.32
CA SER A 135 -3.21 13.64 -11.85
C SER A 135 -3.43 13.34 -13.33
N SER A 136 -2.38 13.49 -14.15
CA SER A 136 -2.50 13.39 -15.62
C SER A 136 -2.64 11.96 -16.12
N LEU A 137 -2.03 10.97 -15.44
CA LEU A 137 -2.04 9.58 -15.86
C LEU A 137 -3.18 8.74 -15.25
N SER A 138 -3.99 9.32 -14.38
CA SER A 138 -5.10 8.62 -13.74
C SER A 138 -6.44 9.03 -14.30
N GLN A 139 -7.32 8.06 -14.49
CA GLN A 139 -8.74 8.29 -14.70
C GLN A 139 -9.41 8.60 -13.36
N ARG A 140 -9.11 7.79 -12.34
CA ARG A 140 -9.53 7.99 -10.95
C ARG A 140 -8.35 7.82 -10.01
N ILE A 141 -8.43 8.51 -8.85
CA ILE A 141 -7.45 8.43 -7.78
C ILE A 141 -8.20 7.97 -6.53
N LEU A 142 -7.98 6.73 -6.17
CA LEU A 142 -8.64 6.08 -5.05
C LEU A 142 -7.82 6.27 -3.78
N VAL A 143 -8.46 6.64 -2.69
CA VAL A 143 -7.82 6.84 -1.38
C VAL A 143 -8.61 6.11 -0.28
N PRO A 144 -7.95 5.62 0.80
CA PRO A 144 -8.61 4.74 1.77
C PRO A 144 -9.40 5.46 2.85
N SER A 145 -9.42 6.79 2.89
CA SER A 145 -10.11 7.56 3.93
C SER A 145 -10.33 9.01 3.54
N ASP A 146 -11.30 9.69 4.18
CA ASP A 146 -11.53 11.13 4.02
C ASP A 146 -10.30 11.97 4.38
N PHE A 147 -9.51 11.54 5.36
CA PHE A 147 -8.27 12.21 5.71
C PHE A 147 -7.28 12.21 4.54
N ALA A 148 -7.08 11.06 3.90
CA ALA A 148 -6.24 10.96 2.70
C ALA A 148 -6.85 11.75 1.54
N GLY A 149 -8.17 11.70 1.38
CA GLY A 149 -8.90 12.50 0.39
C GLY A 149 -8.62 13.98 0.52
N LYS A 150 -8.83 14.55 1.70
CA LYS A 150 -8.55 15.97 2.00
C LYS A 150 -7.08 16.34 1.77
N TYR A 151 -6.15 15.46 2.16
CA TYR A 151 -4.73 15.69 1.92
C TYR A 151 -4.40 15.82 0.43
N TYR A 152 -4.87 14.88 -0.40
CA TYR A 152 -4.60 14.87 -1.82
C TYR A 152 -5.40 15.92 -2.61
N THR A 153 -6.61 16.28 -2.18
CA THR A 153 -7.39 17.37 -2.77
C THR A 153 -6.62 18.69 -2.76
N ASN A 154 -5.84 18.93 -1.72
CA ASN A 154 -5.04 20.16 -1.60
C ASN A 154 -3.71 20.10 -2.37
N LYS A 155 -3.32 18.95 -2.91
CA LYS A 155 -2.01 18.76 -3.56
C LYS A 155 -2.09 18.40 -5.04
N LEU A 156 -3.16 17.76 -5.48
CA LEU A 156 -3.30 17.31 -6.87
C LEU A 156 -3.95 18.38 -7.74
N SER A 157 -3.55 18.45 -9.00
CA SER A 157 -4.11 19.37 -9.99
C SER A 157 -5.50 18.94 -10.50
N SER A 158 -5.93 17.71 -10.19
CA SER A 158 -7.22 17.15 -10.61
C SER A 158 -7.96 16.54 -9.41
N PRO A 159 -8.40 17.36 -8.43
CA PRO A 159 -9.06 16.89 -7.23
C PRO A 159 -10.41 16.22 -7.49
N GLU A 160 -11.06 16.52 -8.61
CA GLU A 160 -12.32 15.90 -9.04
C GLU A 160 -12.20 14.41 -9.37
N LYS A 161 -10.96 13.90 -9.56
CA LYS A 161 -10.69 12.48 -9.81
C LYS A 161 -10.55 11.66 -8.53
N ILE A 162 -10.59 12.31 -7.36
CA ILE A 162 -10.37 11.64 -6.07
C ILE A 162 -11.67 11.00 -5.58
N ASP A 163 -11.62 9.69 -5.40
CA ASP A 163 -12.69 8.90 -4.80
C ASP A 163 -12.21 8.26 -3.48
N VAL A 164 -13.02 8.38 -2.43
CA VAL A 164 -12.75 7.72 -1.15
C VAL A 164 -13.34 6.32 -1.19
N VAL A 165 -12.47 5.32 -1.09
CA VAL A 165 -12.84 3.90 -1.04
C VAL A 165 -12.35 3.30 0.27
N TYR A 166 -13.26 3.20 1.24
CA TYR A 166 -12.93 2.61 2.54
C TYR A 166 -12.54 1.15 2.39
N GLN A 167 -11.48 0.77 3.08
CA GLN A 167 -11.08 -0.64 3.13
C GLN A 167 -12.01 -1.41 4.06
N SER A 168 -12.52 -2.52 3.58
CA SER A 168 -13.38 -3.43 4.35
C SER A 168 -12.67 -4.73 4.68
N VAL A 169 -13.15 -5.40 5.71
CA VAL A 169 -12.68 -6.70 6.18
C VAL A 169 -13.87 -7.53 6.62
N GLU A 170 -13.84 -8.81 6.29
CA GLU A 170 -14.79 -9.76 6.83
C GLU A 170 -14.54 -9.95 8.33
N VAL A 171 -15.53 -9.61 9.13
CA VAL A 171 -15.46 -9.76 10.57
C VAL A 171 -16.07 -11.11 10.96
N ASN A 172 -15.22 -12.06 11.34
CA ASN A 172 -15.70 -13.27 12.00
C ASN A 172 -16.02 -12.90 13.45
N PRO A 173 -17.24 -13.18 13.96
CA PRO A 173 -17.55 -12.90 15.35
C PRO A 173 -16.55 -13.62 16.26
N PRO A 174 -15.98 -12.92 17.25
CA PRO A 174 -15.02 -13.55 18.15
C PRO A 174 -15.70 -14.71 18.87
N LYS A 175 -15.02 -15.86 18.94
CA LYS A 175 -15.41 -16.90 19.90
C LYS A 175 -15.28 -16.26 21.27
N ARG A 176 -16.40 -15.99 21.93
CA ARG A 176 -16.39 -15.51 23.33
C ARG A 176 -15.70 -16.57 24.18
N THR A 177 -14.50 -16.25 24.61
CA THR A 177 -13.88 -16.90 25.77
C THR A 177 -14.45 -16.23 27.02
N GLU A 178 -14.58 -17.00 28.12
CA GLU A 178 -14.97 -16.44 29.42
C GLU A 178 -14.16 -15.17 29.71
N PRO A 179 -14.79 -14.11 30.25
CA PRO A 179 -14.08 -12.87 30.55
C PRO A 179 -12.95 -13.16 31.54
N ASP A 180 -11.72 -12.91 31.14
CA ASP A 180 -10.60 -12.84 32.10
C ASP A 180 -10.91 -11.70 33.10
N GLN A 181 -10.68 -11.95 34.39
CA GLN A 181 -10.88 -10.93 35.44
C GLN A 181 -9.93 -9.75 35.31
N SER A 182 -8.87 -9.89 34.50
CA SER A 182 -7.90 -8.83 34.23
C SER A 182 -8.30 -7.95 33.04
N PHE A 183 -8.17 -6.62 33.19
CA PHE A 183 -8.35 -5.70 32.10
C PHE A 183 -7.14 -5.77 31.15
N THR A 184 -7.36 -6.23 29.92
CA THR A 184 -6.30 -6.40 28.93
C THR A 184 -6.44 -5.38 27.81
N ILE A 185 -5.39 -4.57 27.59
CA ILE A 185 -5.26 -3.63 26.49
C ILE A 185 -4.52 -4.34 25.35
N GLY A 186 -5.17 -4.48 24.18
CA GLY A 186 -4.54 -5.07 22.99
C GLY A 186 -3.97 -3.99 22.07
N MET A 187 -2.71 -4.16 21.63
CA MET A 187 -2.10 -3.31 20.60
C MET A 187 -1.56 -4.16 19.46
N LEU A 188 -2.12 -3.95 18.26
CA LEU A 188 -1.75 -4.69 17.05
C LEU A 188 -0.91 -3.83 16.12
N GLY A 189 0.22 -4.35 15.62
CA GLY A 189 1.04 -3.66 14.60
C GLY A 189 2.45 -4.22 14.50
N ASN A 190 3.18 -3.78 13.46
CA ASN A 190 4.62 -4.05 13.33
C ASN A 190 5.38 -3.34 14.44
N PHE A 191 6.54 -3.89 14.82
CA PHE A 191 7.41 -3.24 15.81
C PHE A 191 8.20 -2.11 15.13
N GLU A 192 7.57 -0.94 15.06
CA GLU A 192 8.16 0.27 14.45
C GLU A 192 7.87 1.49 15.33
N PRO A 193 8.78 2.48 15.40
CA PRO A 193 8.62 3.67 16.26
C PRO A 193 7.32 4.43 16.01
N ASN A 194 6.84 4.49 14.75
CA ASN A 194 5.60 5.17 14.37
C ASN A 194 4.33 4.45 14.82
N LYS A 195 4.43 3.21 15.33
CA LYS A 195 3.30 2.46 15.89
C LYS A 195 3.08 2.73 17.37
N GLY A 196 4.05 3.36 18.04
CA GLY A 196 3.88 3.86 19.41
C GLY A 196 3.89 2.81 20.51
N GLN A 197 4.39 1.58 20.27
CA GLN A 197 4.46 0.55 21.31
C GLN A 197 5.23 1.02 22.55
N HIS A 198 6.31 1.78 22.36
CA HIS A 198 7.07 2.38 23.44
C HIS A 198 6.24 3.35 24.27
N ILE A 199 5.39 4.17 23.63
CA ILE A 199 4.46 5.09 24.31
C ILE A 199 3.42 4.31 25.11
N ALA A 200 2.88 3.23 24.54
CA ALA A 200 1.92 2.38 25.23
C ALA A 200 2.52 1.71 26.49
N ILE A 201 3.77 1.27 26.43
CA ILE A 201 4.50 0.69 27.57
C ILE A 201 4.72 1.76 28.65
N GLU A 202 5.15 2.98 28.29
CA GLU A 202 5.32 4.08 29.23
C GLU A 202 3.99 4.48 29.88
N ALA A 203 2.92 4.56 29.11
CA ALA A 203 1.58 4.86 29.63
C ALA A 203 1.08 3.75 30.58
N LEU A 204 1.33 2.47 30.26
CA LEU A 204 0.97 1.36 31.14
C LEU A 204 1.60 1.49 32.53
N ARG A 205 2.85 1.97 32.59
CA ARG A 205 3.53 2.18 33.90
C ARG A 205 2.73 3.08 34.85
N GLU A 206 2.03 4.07 34.32
CA GLU A 206 1.19 4.96 35.11
C GLU A 206 -0.16 4.30 35.44
N VAL A 207 -0.72 3.55 34.49
CA VAL A 207 -2.01 2.86 34.66
C VAL A 207 -1.96 1.81 35.75
N VAL A 208 -0.90 0.99 35.80
CA VAL A 208 -0.77 -0.10 36.77
C VAL A 208 -0.60 0.39 38.23
N LYS A 209 -0.21 1.64 38.46
CA LYS A 209 -0.19 2.24 39.80
C LYS A 209 -1.59 2.32 40.40
N LYS A 210 -2.61 2.53 39.55
CA LYS A 210 -4.01 2.63 39.96
C LYS A 210 -4.79 1.34 39.74
N TYR A 211 -4.42 0.57 38.71
CA TYR A 211 -5.06 -0.67 38.28
C TYR A 211 -4.00 -1.77 38.07
N PRO A 212 -3.53 -2.41 39.18
CA PRO A 212 -2.36 -3.32 39.13
C PRO A 212 -2.57 -4.55 38.24
N ASP A 213 -3.81 -5.00 38.07
CA ASP A 213 -4.14 -6.19 37.24
C ASP A 213 -4.27 -5.90 35.74
N THR A 214 -3.99 -4.64 35.32
CA THR A 214 -4.03 -4.28 33.91
C THR A 214 -2.86 -4.89 33.15
N ARG A 215 -3.16 -5.51 31.98
CA ARG A 215 -2.17 -6.13 31.10
C ARG A 215 -2.13 -5.41 29.75
N LEU A 216 -0.93 -5.34 29.15
CA LEU A 216 -0.74 -4.89 27.77
C LEU A 216 -0.31 -6.08 26.92
N LEU A 217 -1.13 -6.43 25.94
CA LEU A 217 -0.83 -7.46 24.96
C LEU A 217 -0.36 -6.80 23.66
N LEU A 218 0.91 -6.96 23.32
CA LEU A 218 1.47 -6.52 22.05
C LEU A 218 1.40 -7.65 21.02
N ILE A 219 0.51 -7.50 20.04
CA ILE A 219 0.33 -8.45 18.94
C ILE A 219 1.14 -7.94 17.77
N LEU A 220 2.32 -8.54 17.58
CA LEU A 220 3.27 -8.14 16.56
C LEU A 220 3.04 -8.90 15.27
N SER A 221 2.99 -8.20 14.15
CA SER A 221 3.02 -8.82 12.84
C SER A 221 4.49 -9.18 12.51
N LEU A 222 4.79 -10.47 12.36
CA LEU A 222 6.13 -10.98 12.04
C LEU A 222 6.50 -10.82 10.55
N ILE A 223 5.65 -10.23 9.73
CA ILE A 223 5.81 -10.18 8.26
C ILE A 223 7.00 -9.31 7.81
N HIS A 224 7.71 -8.63 8.71
CA HIS A 224 8.85 -7.77 8.36
C HIS A 224 10.01 -7.87 9.38
N ILE A 225 10.42 -9.07 9.73
CA ILE A 225 11.78 -9.28 10.22
C ILE A 225 12.61 -9.70 8.98
N SER A 226 12.90 -8.73 8.13
CA SER A 226 14.00 -8.82 7.16
C SER A 226 14.97 -7.70 7.50
N GLU A 227 16.17 -8.12 7.83
CA GLU A 227 17.41 -7.42 8.17
C GLU A 227 17.69 -6.13 7.37
#